data_0da68743f2b25ff7f50e14adebcbac4f
#
_entry.id   0da68743f2b25ff7f50e14adebcbac4f
#
_cell.length_a   1.000
_cell.length_b   1.000
_cell.length_c   1.000
_cell.angle_alpha   90.00
_cell.angle_beta   90.00
_cell.angle_gamma   90.00
#
_symmetry.space_group_name_H-M   'P 1'
#
loop_
_entity.id
_entity.type
_entity.pdbx_description
1 polymer ?
#
loop_
_entity_poly.entity_id
_entity_poly.type
_entity_poly.pdbx_seq_one_letter_code
_entity_poly.pdbx_strand_id
1 'polypeptide(L)'
;MRVNINNLPTTNNRAETMTFLLYQGATPYLISSVAISGTVQTVRWPSATLPTATANRYEIETFTLFRVANNWTVIGQLNSFG
;
A
#
# COMPACT_ATOMS: atom_id res chain seq x y z
N MET A 1 -3.29 8.39 5.54
CA MET A 1 -2.28 8.93 4.60
C MET A 1 -2.51 8.29 3.25
N ARG A 2 -2.39 9.04 2.19
CA ARG A 2 -2.58 8.55 0.81
C ARG A 2 -1.29 8.69 0.02
N VAL A 3 -0.98 7.68 -0.78
CA VAL A 3 0.11 7.71 -1.75
C VAL A 3 -0.49 7.80 -3.14
N ASN A 4 0.01 8.72 -3.97
CA ASN A 4 -0.38 8.84 -5.36
C ASN A 4 0.77 8.39 -6.25
N ILE A 5 0.52 7.42 -7.12
CA ILE A 5 1.53 6.83 -7.99
C ILE A 5 1.22 7.22 -9.43
N ASN A 6 2.19 7.86 -10.09
CA ASN A 6 2.05 8.27 -11.48
C ASN A 6 2.96 7.47 -12.39
N ASN A 7 2.64 7.46 -13.67
CA ASN A 7 3.49 6.87 -14.72
C ASN A 7 3.69 5.36 -14.59
N LEU A 8 2.72 4.65 -14.02
CA LEU A 8 2.77 3.19 -14.00
C LEU A 8 2.52 2.65 -15.42
N PRO A 9 3.21 1.55 -15.79
CA PRO A 9 2.91 0.87 -17.04
C PRO A 9 1.46 0.42 -17.09
N THR A 10 0.83 0.57 -18.25
CA THR A 10 -0.56 0.16 -18.44
C THR A 10 -0.68 -1.21 -19.10
N THR A 11 0.36 -2.03 -18.99
CA THR A 11 0.39 -3.39 -19.53
C THR A 11 -0.34 -4.33 -18.59
N ASN A 12 -1.32 -5.08 -19.11
CA ASN A 12 -2.05 -6.06 -18.31
C ASN A 12 -1.15 -7.25 -17.93
N ASN A 13 -1.55 -7.96 -16.88
CA ASN A 13 -0.87 -9.17 -16.36
C ASN A 13 0.53 -8.87 -15.83
N ARG A 14 0.74 -7.67 -15.30
CA ARG A 14 2.00 -7.29 -14.66
C ARG A 14 1.75 -6.88 -13.22
N ALA A 15 2.72 -7.18 -12.38
CA ALA A 15 2.70 -6.79 -10.98
C ALA A 15 3.87 -5.85 -10.68
N GLU A 16 3.60 -4.81 -9.90
CA GLU A 16 4.61 -3.90 -9.39
C GLU A 16 4.54 -3.92 -7.87
N THR A 17 5.68 -3.90 -7.21
CA THR A 17 5.75 -3.92 -5.76
C THR A 17 6.40 -2.65 -5.26
N MET A 18 5.78 -2.00 -4.27
CA MET A 18 6.32 -0.82 -3.61
C MET A 18 6.44 -1.07 -2.12
N THR A 19 7.57 -0.69 -1.54
CA THR A 19 7.84 -0.90 -0.12
C THR A 19 8.14 0.43 0.53
N PHE A 20 7.47 0.70 1.64
CA PHE A 20 7.65 1.92 2.41
C PHE A 20 8.14 1.56 3.80
N LEU A 21 9.23 2.20 4.23
CA LEU A 21 9.70 2.09 5.60
C LEU A 21 9.09 3.22 6.42
N LEU A 22 8.35 2.87 7.47
CA LEU A 22 7.71 3.83 8.34
C LEU A 22 8.38 3.77 9.72
N TYR A 23 9.03 4.86 10.11
CA TYR A 23 9.53 5.00 11.47
C TYR A 23 8.44 5.67 12.29
N GLN A 24 7.77 4.91 13.13
CA GLN A 24 6.63 5.40 13.90
C GLN A 24 7.11 6.09 15.17
N GLY A 25 6.59 7.29 15.41
CA GLY A 25 6.78 7.98 16.66
C GLY A 25 5.70 7.62 17.69
N ALA A 26 5.41 8.53 18.60
CA ALA A 26 4.38 8.32 19.62
C ALA A 26 2.98 8.23 19.02
N THR A 27 2.75 8.88 17.87
CA THR A 27 1.48 8.80 17.15
C THR A 27 1.72 8.03 15.86
N PRO A 28 1.32 6.77 15.77
CA PRO A 28 1.60 5.97 14.58
C PRO A 28 0.66 6.32 13.42
N TYR A 29 1.17 6.15 12.20
CA TYR A 29 0.38 6.28 10.98
C TYR A 29 0.59 5.09 10.08
N LEU A 30 -0.34 4.88 9.16
CA LEU A 30 -0.12 3.95 8.07
C LEU A 30 -0.65 4.57 6.78
N ILE A 31 -0.18 4.04 5.65
CA ILE A 31 -0.71 4.41 4.35
C ILE A 31 -1.98 3.58 4.16
N SER A 32 -3.15 4.22 4.23
CA SER A 32 -4.43 3.53 4.20
C SER A 32 -5.09 3.56 2.82
N SER A 33 -4.60 4.38 1.91
CA SER A 33 -5.14 4.44 0.55
C SER A 33 -4.05 4.71 -0.46
N VAL A 34 -4.26 4.20 -1.67
CA VAL A 34 -3.35 4.35 -2.80
C VAL A 34 -4.14 4.90 -3.96
N ALA A 35 -3.61 5.94 -4.61
CA ALA A 35 -4.17 6.47 -5.84
C ALA A 35 -3.20 6.18 -6.98
N ILE A 36 -3.72 5.78 -8.13
CA ILE A 36 -2.94 5.57 -9.34
C ILE A 36 -3.38 6.59 -10.36
N SER A 37 -2.43 7.44 -10.77
CA SER A 37 -2.68 8.55 -11.69
C SER A 37 -3.88 9.40 -11.27
N GLY A 38 -3.99 9.65 -9.96
CA GLY A 38 -5.04 10.48 -9.39
C GLY A 38 -6.35 9.77 -9.08
N THR A 39 -6.48 8.49 -9.44
CA THR A 39 -7.69 7.71 -9.16
C THR A 39 -7.45 6.83 -7.93
N VAL A 40 -8.26 7.01 -6.90
CA VAL A 40 -8.13 6.23 -5.66
C VAL A 40 -8.52 4.77 -5.92
N GLN A 41 -7.66 3.85 -5.46
CA GLN A 41 -7.89 2.42 -5.59
C GLN A 41 -8.27 1.82 -4.24
N THR A 42 -9.08 0.79 -4.26
CA THR A 42 -9.40 0.03 -3.06
C THR A 42 -8.24 -0.90 -2.73
N VAL A 43 -7.67 -0.76 -1.54
CA VAL A 43 -6.58 -1.63 -1.09
C VAL A 43 -7.17 -2.86 -0.42
N ARG A 44 -6.70 -4.03 -0.82
CA ARG A 44 -7.10 -5.28 -0.20
C ARG A 44 -6.05 -5.69 0.84
N TRP A 45 -6.46 -5.83 2.07
CA TRP A 45 -5.60 -6.16 3.20
C TRP A 45 -5.71 -7.64 3.56
N PRO A 46 -4.69 -8.22 4.21
CA PRO A 46 -4.79 -9.60 4.70
C PRO A 46 -6.02 -9.77 5.58
N SER A 47 -6.76 -10.85 5.37
CA SER A 47 -8.01 -11.15 6.09
C SER A 47 -9.05 -10.04 6.00
N ALA A 48 -9.00 -9.22 4.93
CA ALA A 48 -9.90 -8.09 4.70
C ALA A 48 -9.94 -7.10 5.87
N THR A 49 -8.87 -7.02 6.64
CA THR A 49 -8.78 -6.16 7.83
C THR A 49 -7.66 -5.14 7.66
N LEU A 50 -7.99 -3.87 7.80
CA LEU A 50 -7.00 -2.80 7.79
C LEU A 50 -6.03 -3.00 8.96
N PRO A 51 -4.70 -3.06 8.71
CA PRO A 51 -3.76 -3.24 9.80
C PRO A 51 -3.72 -2.03 10.73
N THR A 52 -3.25 -2.24 11.95
CA THR A 52 -3.10 -1.19 12.94
C THR A 52 -1.63 -0.83 13.06
N ALA A 53 -1.30 0.44 12.88
CA ALA A 53 0.05 0.94 13.08
C ALA A 53 0.41 0.90 14.57
N THR A 54 1.68 0.61 14.87
CA THR A 54 2.18 0.50 16.24
C THR A 54 3.18 1.61 16.54
N ALA A 55 2.99 2.33 17.64
CA ALA A 55 3.86 3.43 18.02
C ALA A 55 5.28 2.96 18.36
N ASN A 56 6.25 3.81 18.10
CA ASN A 56 7.66 3.64 18.48
C ASN A 56 8.31 2.39 17.91
N ARG A 57 7.90 1.99 16.69
CA ARG A 57 8.46 0.83 16.00
C ARG A 57 8.81 1.17 14.57
N TYR A 58 9.69 0.36 13.99
CA TYR A 58 9.88 0.37 12.55
C TYR A 58 8.81 -0.50 11.93
N GLU A 59 8.13 0.02 10.93
CA GLU A 59 7.09 -0.73 10.23
C GLU A 59 7.37 -0.68 8.73
N ILE A 60 7.16 -1.81 8.06
CA ILE A 60 7.31 -1.90 6.61
C ILE A 60 5.94 -2.15 6.01
N GLU A 61 5.51 -1.24 5.17
CA GLU A 61 4.26 -1.34 4.45
C GLU A 61 4.56 -1.62 2.98
N THR A 62 4.02 -2.72 2.47
CA THR A 62 4.26 -3.16 1.10
C THR A 62 2.95 -3.19 0.33
N PHE A 63 2.98 -2.60 -0.86
CA PHE A 63 1.84 -2.64 -1.77
C PHE A 63 2.25 -3.37 -3.04
N THR A 64 1.43 -4.33 -3.44
CA THR A 64 1.57 -5.02 -4.73
C THR A 64 0.41 -4.58 -5.62
N LEU A 65 0.76 -4.09 -6.80
CA LEU A 65 -0.21 -3.56 -7.75
C LEU A 65 -0.25 -4.47 -8.97
N PHE A 66 -1.44 -4.97 -9.28
CA PHE A 66 -1.66 -5.81 -10.47
C PHE A 66 -2.58 -5.08 -11.43
N ARG A 67 -2.30 -5.23 -12.72
CA ARG A 67 -3.22 -4.77 -13.75
C ARG A 67 -3.75 -5.97 -14.53
N VAL A 68 -5.06 -6.20 -14.43
CA VAL A 68 -5.74 -7.30 -15.13
C VAL A 68 -7.01 -6.75 -15.77
N ALA A 69 -7.22 -7.06 -17.04
CA ALA A 69 -8.41 -6.65 -17.80
C ALA A 69 -8.67 -5.13 -17.67
N ASN A 70 -7.61 -4.32 -17.78
CA ASN A 70 -7.63 -2.87 -17.69
C ASN A 70 -8.02 -2.32 -16.31
N ASN A 71 -7.98 -3.14 -15.27
CA ASN A 71 -8.29 -2.73 -13.91
C ASN A 71 -7.10 -2.98 -12.98
N TRP A 72 -6.92 -2.06 -12.02
CA TRP A 72 -5.90 -2.19 -11.00
C TRP A 72 -6.45 -2.91 -9.78
N THR A 73 -5.63 -3.82 -9.24
CA THR A 73 -5.86 -4.45 -7.93
C THR A 73 -4.66 -4.11 -7.06
N VAL A 74 -4.91 -3.58 -5.88
CA VAL A 74 -3.86 -3.18 -4.94
C VAL A 74 -3.99 -4.05 -3.69
N ILE A 75 -2.89 -4.73 -3.35
CA ILE A 75 -2.81 -5.58 -2.17
C ILE A 75 -1.80 -4.95 -1.21
N GLY A 76 -2.21 -4.72 0.03
CA GLY A 76 -1.36 -4.11 1.04
C GLY A 76 -1.06 -5.05 2.20
N GLN A 77 0.12 -4.87 2.79
CA GLN A 77 0.55 -5.58 4.00
C GLN A 77 1.34 -4.63 4.88
N LEU A 78 1.24 -4.81 6.19
CA LEU A 78 2.02 -4.06 7.16
C LEU A 78 2.68 -5.04 8.12
N ASN A 79 4.00 -4.92 8.28
CA ASN A 79 4.77 -5.72 9.23
C ASN A 79 5.46 -4.79 10.21
N SER A 80 5.43 -5.14 11.49
CA SER A 80 5.97 -4.35 12.58
C SER A 80 7.24 -4.99 13.10
N PHE A 81 8.28 -4.17 13.31
CA PHE A 81 9.58 -4.64 13.82
C PHE A 81 9.97 -3.78 15.03
N GLY A 82 10.14 -4.45 16.12
CA GLY A 82 10.38 -3.78 17.38
C GLY A 82 11.83 -3.39 17.65
#